data_55b91cccf2b30d727360265a82e9447f
#
_entry.id   55b91cccf2b30d727360265a82e9447f
#
_cell.length_a   1.000
_cell.length_b   1.000
_cell.length_c   1.000
_cell.angle_alpha   90.00
_cell.angle_beta   90.00
_cell.angle_gamma   90.00
#
_symmetry.space_group_name_H-M   'P 1'
#
loop_
_entity.id
_entity.type
_entity.pdbx_description
1 polymer ?
#
loop_
_entity_poly.entity_id
_entity_poly.type
_entity_poly.pdbx_seq_one_letter_code
_entity_poly.pdbx_strand_id
1 'polypeptide(L)' 'MEVHADGVPRRVNRVGVAVIREEWRVVDRWWTEEPVDRRYFDVVLETGENTVVYRDDENGSWFTQRA' A
#
# COMPACT_ATOMS: atom_id res chain seq x y z
N MET A 1 0.19 10.41 1.66
CA MET A 1 1.32 9.44 1.51
C MET A 1 2.19 9.83 0.34
N GLU A 2 3.49 9.77 0.51
CA GLU A 2 4.42 9.96 -0.59
C GLU A 2 4.82 8.61 -1.19
N VAL A 3 5.01 8.58 -2.50
CA VAL A 3 5.40 7.37 -3.22
C VAL A 3 6.61 7.66 -4.13
N HIS A 4 7.36 6.62 -4.44
CA HIS A 4 8.40 6.68 -5.47
C HIS A 4 7.76 6.72 -6.86
N ALA A 5 8.57 7.05 -7.87
CA ALA A 5 8.10 7.13 -9.25
C ALA A 5 7.49 5.83 -9.78
N ASP A 6 7.89 4.68 -9.22
CA ASP A 6 7.36 3.37 -9.57
C ASP A 6 6.09 2.98 -8.79
N GLY A 7 5.59 3.88 -7.95
CA GLY A 7 4.38 3.64 -7.15
C GLY A 7 4.61 2.95 -5.81
N VAL A 8 5.86 2.69 -5.45
CA VAL A 8 6.21 2.06 -4.16
C VAL A 8 6.14 3.10 -3.04
N PRO A 9 5.54 2.77 -1.86
CA PRO A 9 5.46 3.73 -0.76
C PRO A 9 6.83 4.18 -0.28
N ARG A 10 6.99 5.47 -0.10
CA ARG A 10 8.22 6.08 0.41
C ARG A 10 8.04 6.61 1.82
N ARG A 11 6.87 7.14 2.12
CA ARG A 11 6.59 7.77 3.40
C ARG A 11 5.11 7.56 3.76
N VAL A 12 4.86 7.23 5.01
CA VAL A 12 3.53 7.03 5.57
C VAL A 12 3.35 8.00 6.73
N ASN A 13 2.35 8.89 6.62
CA ASN A 13 2.04 9.87 7.68
C ASN A 13 3.28 10.60 8.21
N ARG A 14 4.13 11.10 7.32
CA ARG A 14 5.37 11.83 7.63
C ARG A 14 6.49 10.97 8.19
N VAL A 15 6.30 9.66 8.25
CA VAL A 15 7.34 8.73 8.67
C VAL A 15 7.88 8.02 7.45
N GLY A 16 9.19 8.02 7.28
CA GLY A 16 9.84 7.35 6.15
C GLY A 16 9.71 5.84 6.24
N VAL A 17 9.60 5.19 5.09
CA VAL A 17 9.62 3.73 4.98
C VAL A 17 11.07 3.27 4.95
N ALA A 18 11.47 2.48 5.94
CA ALA A 18 12.84 1.95 6.02
C ALA A 18 13.02 0.71 5.15
N VAL A 19 12.05 -0.20 5.18
CA VAL A 19 12.12 -1.48 4.46
C VAL A 19 10.75 -1.85 3.96
N ILE A 20 10.67 -2.39 2.74
CA ILE A 20 9.48 -3.05 2.22
C ILE A 20 9.74 -4.55 2.31
N ARG A 21 8.96 -5.24 3.15
CA ARG A 21 9.15 -6.67 3.41
C ARG A 21 8.48 -7.53 2.37
N GLU A 22 7.25 -7.18 2.00
CA GLU A 22 6.46 -7.92 1.03
C GLU A 22 5.60 -6.99 0.21
N GLU A 23 5.28 -7.41 -0.99
CA GLU A 23 4.37 -6.74 -1.89
C GLU A 23 3.48 -7.80 -2.52
N TRP A 24 2.16 -7.57 -2.52
CA TRP A 24 1.23 -8.47 -3.22
C TRP A 24 0.05 -7.69 -3.76
N ARG A 25 -0.62 -8.29 -4.73
CA ARG A 25 -1.77 -7.70 -5.38
C ARG A 25 -3.00 -8.56 -5.14
N VAL A 26 -4.10 -7.92 -4.78
CA VAL A 26 -5.40 -8.58 -4.65
C VAL A 26 -6.30 -8.09 -5.76
N VAL A 27 -6.77 -9.01 -6.59
CA VAL A 27 -7.73 -8.73 -7.66
C VAL A 27 -8.92 -9.63 -7.41
N ASP A 28 -10.08 -9.03 -7.23
CA ASP A 28 -11.31 -9.75 -6.95
C ASP A 28 -12.47 -9.06 -7.66
N ARG A 29 -13.57 -9.78 -7.86
CA ARG A 29 -14.78 -9.25 -8.49
C ARG A 29 -14.55 -8.60 -9.85
N TRP A 30 -13.54 -9.07 -10.58
CA TRP A 30 -13.21 -8.52 -11.90
C TRP A 30 -14.37 -8.64 -12.90
N TRP A 31 -15.36 -9.49 -12.60
CA TRP A 31 -16.56 -9.71 -13.41
C TRP A 31 -17.71 -8.78 -13.05
N THR A 32 -17.56 -7.89 -12.08
CA THR A 32 -18.60 -6.98 -11.63
C THR A 32 -18.31 -5.55 -12.07
N GLU A 33 -19.28 -4.66 -11.85
CA GLU A 33 -19.11 -3.23 -12.10
C GLU A 33 -18.23 -2.55 -11.06
N GLU A 34 -17.97 -3.24 -9.93
CA GLU A 34 -17.11 -2.73 -8.86
C GLU A 34 -15.97 -3.72 -8.59
N PRO A 35 -15.02 -3.86 -9.54
CA PRO A 35 -13.91 -4.76 -9.32
C PRO A 35 -13.01 -4.26 -8.19
N VAL A 36 -12.43 -5.21 -7.46
CA VAL A 36 -11.43 -4.91 -6.42
C VAL A 36 -10.06 -5.15 -7.04
N ASP A 37 -9.24 -4.10 -7.07
CA ASP A 37 -7.85 -4.18 -7.51
C ASP A 37 -7.02 -3.36 -6.53
N ARG A 38 -6.30 -4.05 -5.65
CA ARG A 38 -5.51 -3.44 -4.58
C ARG A 38 -4.10 -3.97 -4.59
N ARG A 39 -3.17 -3.07 -4.38
CA ARG A 39 -1.76 -3.41 -4.23
C ARG A 39 -1.34 -3.16 -2.79
N TYR A 40 -0.88 -4.22 -2.14
CA TYR A 40 -0.51 -4.19 -0.73
C TYR A 40 1.00 -4.19 -0.57
N PHE A 41 1.46 -3.47 0.44
CA PHE A 41 2.87 -3.41 0.81
C PHE A 41 3.00 -3.60 2.32
N ASP A 42 3.75 -4.61 2.73
CA ASP A 42 4.14 -4.79 4.13
C ASP A 42 5.45 -4.04 4.35
N VAL A 43 5.40 -2.98 5.12
CA VAL A 43 6.52 -2.06 5.29
C VAL A 43 6.92 -1.94 6.74
N VAL A 44 8.20 -1.67 6.96
CA VAL A 44 8.73 -1.27 8.27
C VAL A 44 9.12 0.20 8.17
N LEU A 45 8.57 1.00 9.05
CA LEU A 45 8.84 2.43 9.11
C LEU A 45 10.16 2.70 9.84
N GLU A 46 10.70 3.90 9.64
CA GLU A 46 11.94 4.31 10.31
C GLU A 46 11.84 4.30 11.83
N THR A 47 10.63 4.38 12.37
CA THR A 47 10.37 4.25 13.81
C THR A 47 10.46 2.82 14.32
N GLY A 48 10.57 1.85 13.42
CA GLY A 48 10.53 0.42 13.74
C GLY A 48 9.13 -0.18 13.72
N GLU A 49 8.09 0.63 13.51
CA GLU A 49 6.72 0.16 13.40
C GLU A 49 6.51 -0.59 12.10
N ASN A 50 5.93 -1.78 12.18
CA ASN A 50 5.52 -2.55 11.02
C ASN A 50 4.05 -2.26 10.71
N THR A 51 3.76 -1.92 9.47
CA THR A 51 2.40 -1.62 9.03
C THR A 51 2.18 -2.14 7.61
N VAL A 52 0.92 -2.33 7.26
CA VAL A 52 0.53 -2.67 5.90
C VAL A 52 -0.19 -1.48 5.30
N VAL A 53 0.25 -1.06 4.13
CA VAL A 53 -0.42 -0.01 3.37
C VAL A 53 -0.89 -0.61 2.05
N TYR A 54 -1.99 -0.10 1.53
CA TYR A 54 -2.46 -0.55 0.24
C TYR A 54 -2.98 0.62 -0.60
N ARG A 55 -2.86 0.44 -1.88
CA ARG A 55 -3.40 1.36 -2.87
C ARG A 55 -4.59 0.69 -3.55
N ASP A 56 -5.68 1.43 -3.62
CA ASP A 56 -6.82 1.04 -4.44
C ASP A 56 -6.57 1.58 -5.85
N ASP A 57 -6.29 0.69 -6.80
CA ASP A 57 -5.96 1.08 -8.16
C ASP A 57 -7.15 1.63 -8.94
N GLU A 58 -8.36 1.40 -8.46
CA GLU A 58 -9.57 1.97 -9.06
C GLU A 58 -9.61 3.50 -8.92
N ASN A 59 -9.32 4.00 -7.73
CA ASN A 59 -9.40 5.44 -7.44
C ASN A 59 -8.06 6.09 -7.12
N GLY A 60 -6.99 5.32 -7.05
CA GLY A 60 -5.65 5.82 -6.76
C GLY A 60 -5.42 6.25 -5.31
N SER A 61 -6.33 5.93 -4.41
CA SER A 61 -6.21 6.28 -3.00
C SER A 61 -5.37 5.28 -2.22
N TRP A 62 -4.69 5.78 -1.20
CA TRP A 62 -3.87 4.97 -0.31
C TRP A 62 -4.53 4.84 1.06
N PHE A 63 -4.37 3.66 1.65
CA PHE A 63 -4.93 3.35 2.96
C PHE A 63 -3.89 2.60 3.78
N THR A 64 -4.01 2.72 5.11
CA THR A 64 -3.20 1.92 6.03
C THR A 64 -4.09 0.87 6.68
N GLN A 65 -3.55 -0.34 6.80
CA GLN A 65 -4.21 -1.42 7.51
C GLN A 65 -3.34 -1.79 8.72
N ARG A 66 -3.91 -1.69 9.90
CA ARG A 66 -3.22 -2.10 11.12
C ARG A 66 -3.46 -3.58 11.37
N ALA A 67 -2.39 -4.28 11.63
CA ALA A 67 -2.48 -5.67 12.01
C ALA A 67 -3.09 -5.82 13.42
#